data_46a4b36b453e5356275cf9ecb2bab0bb
#
_entry.id   46a4b36b453e5356275cf9ecb2bab0bb
#
_cell.length_a   1.000
_cell.length_b   1.000
_cell.length_c   1.000
_cell.angle_alpha   90.00
_cell.angle_beta   90.00
_cell.angle_gamma   90.00
#
_symmetry.space_group_name_H-M   'P 1'
#
loop_
_entity.id
_entity.type
_entity.pdbx_description
1 polymer ?
#
loop_
_entity_poly.entity_id
_entity_poly.type
_entity_poly.pdbx_seq_one_letter_code
_entity_poly.pdbx_strand_id
1 'polypeptide(L)'
;MAIVELLVVLILSGASNAEISPKVGVNYGQLGDRLPSPSLSVHLIRTRLKASQVKIYDANPRILTAFINTSLLVSVMIPNQIIPNISLSQSFSNHWVKYNILPFCGNVLIRYLLVGNEVLTSPDTALWSHLVPSMRRVKRSLNRYKLFKIKVGTPSAMDVLQSSFPPSKGSFRKDIAEDVVKPMLKFLDRSKSFFFLDVYPYFPWAQLPDQISLQYALMEKTNVTYTDPGTGLEYRNLLDQMLDAVHFAVKNLGFPTLRILIAETGWPNGGDVDEIGANVRNAATYNRNFAKRFTRVPSVGTPAMPGAVIPAFVFSLFNENKKPGRGTERNFGILKSNGVSKYQVDLSGATLEYADVLPESKNREQYKGKAWCVVAKGIRDMAAIRNALSYACSAEETICGEIQPGRNCYRPDSLIWHASYALSSYWSRKRSVGG
;
A
#
# COMPACT_ATOMS: atom_id res chain seq x y z
N MET A 1 -50.18 5.07 23.95
CA MET A 1 -48.87 5.48 24.50
C MET A 1 -47.72 4.50 24.23
N ALA A 2 -47.92 3.19 24.16
CA ALA A 2 -46.87 2.22 23.93
C ALA A 2 -46.22 2.24 22.49
N ILE A 3 -46.93 2.71 21.47
CA ILE A 3 -46.43 2.71 20.07
C ILE A 3 -45.43 3.85 19.81
N VAL A 4 -45.54 4.97 20.54
CA VAL A 4 -44.64 6.13 20.37
C VAL A 4 -43.26 5.88 20.99
N GLU A 5 -43.17 5.11 22.07
CA GLU A 5 -41.88 4.75 22.71
C GLU A 5 -41.07 3.75 21.84
N LEU A 6 -41.74 2.84 21.11
CA LEU A 6 -41.06 1.88 20.23
C LEU A 6 -40.42 2.58 18.99
N LEU A 7 -41.02 3.66 18.50
CA LEU A 7 -40.48 4.42 17.36
C LEU A 7 -39.24 5.23 17.74
N VAL A 8 -39.17 5.76 18.96
CA VAL A 8 -38.02 6.53 19.45
C VAL A 8 -36.79 5.65 19.66
N VAL A 9 -36.97 4.40 20.14
CA VAL A 9 -35.86 3.48 20.33
C VAL A 9 -35.27 2.99 18.98
N LEU A 10 -36.10 2.83 17.95
CA LEU A 10 -35.62 2.46 16.60
C LEU A 10 -34.85 3.59 15.90
N ILE A 11 -35.16 4.86 16.18
CA ILE A 11 -34.43 6.00 15.61
C ILE A 11 -33.07 6.22 16.27
N LEU A 12 -32.94 5.89 17.56
CA LEU A 12 -31.66 6.03 18.28
C LEU A 12 -30.66 4.90 17.98
N SER A 13 -31.12 3.71 17.58
CA SER A 13 -30.24 2.62 17.16
C SER A 13 -29.70 2.77 15.74
N GLY A 14 -30.31 3.59 14.91
CA GLY A 14 -29.85 3.88 13.53
C GLY A 14 -28.71 4.90 13.42
N ALA A 15 -28.43 5.66 14.46
CA ALA A 15 -27.47 6.78 14.39
C ALA A 15 -26.00 6.38 14.61
N SER A 16 -25.72 5.17 15.11
CA SER A 16 -24.33 4.74 15.42
C SER A 16 -23.60 4.04 14.25
N ASN A 17 -24.31 3.55 13.24
CA ASN A 17 -23.74 2.82 12.10
C ASN A 17 -23.44 3.67 10.85
N ALA A 18 -23.80 4.96 10.84
CA ALA A 18 -23.59 5.84 9.69
C ALA A 18 -22.12 6.24 9.45
N GLU A 19 -21.20 5.86 10.36
CA GLU A 19 -19.81 6.32 10.31
C GLU A 19 -18.87 5.45 9.47
N ILE A 20 -19.25 4.22 9.14
CA ILE A 20 -18.44 3.29 8.37
C ILE A 20 -19.27 2.73 7.22
N SER A 21 -18.97 3.17 6.01
CA SER A 21 -19.52 2.58 4.80
C SER A 21 -18.46 1.72 4.09
N PRO A 22 -18.85 0.67 3.38
CA PRO A 22 -17.94 -0.09 2.54
C PRO A 22 -17.47 0.81 1.40
N LYS A 23 -16.26 1.35 1.53
CA LYS A 23 -15.66 2.29 0.60
C LYS A 23 -14.29 1.83 0.19
N VAL A 24 -14.04 1.84 -1.12
CA VAL A 24 -12.73 1.60 -1.67
C VAL A 24 -12.16 2.92 -2.19
N GLY A 25 -10.94 3.21 -1.79
CA GLY A 25 -10.16 4.35 -2.20
C GLY A 25 -8.96 3.95 -3.04
N VAL A 26 -8.11 4.93 -3.30
CA VAL A 26 -6.86 4.77 -4.03
C VAL A 26 -5.71 5.49 -3.33
N ASN A 27 -4.53 4.90 -3.36
CA ASN A 27 -3.29 5.51 -2.89
C ASN A 27 -2.74 6.42 -3.99
N TYR A 28 -2.45 7.66 -3.65
CA TYR A 28 -1.93 8.66 -4.58
C TYR A 28 -0.49 9.02 -4.19
N GLY A 29 0.46 8.24 -4.73
CA GLY A 29 1.90 8.47 -4.62
C GLY A 29 2.40 9.50 -5.63
N GLN A 30 3.61 10.03 -5.38
CA GLN A 30 4.22 11.13 -6.14
C GLN A 30 5.60 10.79 -6.72
N LEU A 31 6.04 9.53 -6.61
CA LEU A 31 7.36 9.09 -7.06
C LEU A 31 7.36 8.70 -8.55
N GLY A 32 6.81 9.56 -9.39
CA GLY A 32 6.81 9.42 -10.85
C GLY A 32 7.32 10.69 -11.54
N ASP A 33 7.91 10.52 -12.72
CA ASP A 33 8.14 11.62 -13.64
C ASP A 33 6.89 11.86 -14.49
N ARG A 34 6.69 13.10 -14.95
CA ARG A 34 5.57 13.47 -15.83
C ARG A 34 4.18 13.10 -15.28
N LEU A 35 4.02 13.09 -13.96
CA LEU A 35 2.72 12.85 -13.35
C LEU A 35 1.73 13.98 -13.74
N PRO A 36 0.44 13.65 -13.90
CA PRO A 36 -0.61 14.66 -14.09
C PRO A 36 -0.62 15.67 -12.94
N SER A 37 -1.09 16.88 -13.24
CA SER A 37 -1.29 17.89 -12.20
C SER A 37 -2.22 17.37 -11.09
N PRO A 38 -2.12 17.86 -9.85
CA PRO A 38 -3.02 17.45 -8.77
C PRO A 38 -4.50 17.55 -9.13
N SER A 39 -4.91 18.61 -9.81
CA SER A 39 -6.31 18.81 -10.24
C SER A 39 -6.76 17.76 -11.25
N LEU A 40 -5.90 17.42 -12.23
CA LEU A 40 -6.19 16.35 -13.19
C LEU A 40 -6.20 14.99 -12.50
N SER A 41 -5.29 14.73 -11.56
CA SER A 41 -5.27 13.50 -10.77
C SER A 41 -6.56 13.30 -9.98
N VAL A 42 -7.05 14.35 -9.32
CA VAL A 42 -8.34 14.32 -8.60
C VAL A 42 -9.51 14.08 -9.56
N HIS A 43 -9.48 14.71 -10.74
CA HIS A 43 -10.48 14.45 -11.78
C HIS A 43 -10.47 12.96 -12.21
N LEU A 44 -9.31 12.37 -12.47
CA LEU A 44 -9.18 10.96 -12.84
C LEU A 44 -9.67 10.02 -11.71
N ILE A 45 -9.35 10.32 -10.47
CA ILE A 45 -9.82 9.57 -9.30
C ILE A 45 -11.35 9.52 -9.24
N ARG A 46 -12.00 10.67 -9.46
CA ARG A 46 -13.46 10.79 -9.38
C ARG A 46 -14.18 10.20 -10.58
N THR A 47 -13.68 10.44 -11.79
CA THR A 47 -14.40 10.11 -13.02
C THR A 47 -14.03 8.76 -13.60
N ARG A 48 -12.75 8.39 -13.56
CA ARG A 48 -12.28 7.12 -14.13
C ARG A 48 -12.29 5.99 -13.13
N LEU A 49 -11.77 6.23 -11.91
CA LEU A 49 -11.71 5.20 -10.89
C LEU A 49 -12.97 5.17 -10.03
N LYS A 50 -13.74 6.23 -9.99
CA LYS A 50 -14.92 6.40 -9.11
C LYS A 50 -14.62 6.07 -7.65
N ALA A 51 -13.39 6.35 -7.21
CA ALA A 51 -12.99 6.15 -5.82
C ALA A 51 -13.70 7.13 -4.90
N SER A 52 -14.04 6.70 -3.71
CA SER A 52 -14.71 7.52 -2.69
C SER A 52 -13.75 8.12 -1.66
N GLN A 53 -12.50 7.65 -1.65
CA GLN A 53 -11.47 8.10 -0.72
C GLN A 53 -10.08 8.00 -1.32
N VAL A 54 -9.14 8.78 -0.78
CA VAL A 54 -7.77 8.87 -1.26
C VAL A 54 -6.81 8.89 -0.08
N LYS A 55 -5.71 8.14 -0.17
CA LYS A 55 -4.59 8.22 0.76
C LYS A 55 -3.40 8.88 0.05
N ILE A 56 -2.84 9.91 0.67
CA ILE A 56 -1.62 10.62 0.23
C ILE A 56 -0.51 10.43 1.27
N TYR A 57 0.75 10.48 0.80
CA TYR A 57 1.93 10.10 1.61
C TYR A 57 2.62 11.28 2.29
N ASP A 58 2.08 12.47 2.12
CA ASP A 58 2.52 13.70 2.77
C ASP A 58 1.35 14.67 2.96
N ALA A 59 1.63 15.89 3.41
CA ALA A 59 0.68 16.99 3.51
C ALA A 59 0.96 18.06 2.45
N ASN A 60 1.28 17.66 1.22
CA ASN A 60 1.58 18.60 0.14
C ASN A 60 0.41 19.57 -0.10
N PRO A 61 0.58 20.89 0.10
CA PRO A 61 -0.51 21.84 0.02
C PRO A 61 -1.10 21.94 -1.39
N ARG A 62 -0.33 21.70 -2.45
CA ARG A 62 -0.84 21.71 -3.83
C ARG A 62 -1.82 20.56 -4.06
N ILE A 63 -1.54 19.39 -3.47
CA ILE A 63 -2.41 18.22 -3.55
C ILE A 63 -3.65 18.42 -2.70
N LEU A 64 -3.49 18.89 -1.45
CA LEU A 64 -4.62 19.18 -0.56
C LEU A 64 -5.55 20.23 -1.15
N THR A 65 -5.02 21.27 -1.80
CA THR A 65 -5.81 22.27 -2.51
C THR A 65 -6.67 21.66 -3.63
N ALA A 66 -6.17 20.65 -4.34
CA ALA A 66 -6.94 19.99 -5.39
C ALA A 66 -8.15 19.18 -4.86
N PHE A 67 -8.17 18.85 -3.57
CA PHE A 67 -9.30 18.18 -2.92
C PHE A 67 -10.36 19.14 -2.37
N ILE A 68 -10.15 20.45 -2.40
CA ILE A 68 -11.11 21.44 -1.91
C ILE A 68 -12.46 21.28 -2.64
N ASN A 69 -13.54 21.27 -1.86
CA ASN A 69 -14.92 21.10 -2.35
C ASN A 69 -15.17 19.79 -3.14
N THR A 70 -14.35 18.77 -2.91
CA THR A 70 -14.65 17.41 -3.38
C THR A 70 -15.35 16.60 -2.27
N SER A 71 -16.11 15.58 -2.68
CA SER A 71 -16.71 14.61 -1.75
C SER A 71 -15.75 13.50 -1.32
N LEU A 72 -14.47 13.56 -1.73
CA LEU A 72 -13.47 12.56 -1.45
C LEU A 72 -13.00 12.63 0.02
N LEU A 73 -13.02 11.51 0.71
CA LEU A 73 -12.41 11.40 2.03
C LEU A 73 -10.88 11.28 1.86
N VAL A 74 -10.12 12.12 2.56
CA VAL A 74 -8.67 12.18 2.42
C VAL A 74 -7.98 11.64 3.66
N SER A 75 -7.03 10.73 3.46
CA SER A 75 -6.06 10.29 4.44
C SER A 75 -4.74 10.99 4.16
N VAL A 76 -4.24 11.74 5.14
CA VAL A 76 -2.97 12.49 5.03
C VAL A 76 -1.93 11.80 5.89
N MET A 77 -0.68 11.76 5.42
CA MET A 77 0.41 11.10 6.13
C MET A 77 1.44 12.11 6.65
N ILE A 78 1.97 11.83 7.82
CA ILE A 78 3.14 12.47 8.40
C ILE A 78 4.36 11.64 7.96
N PRO A 79 5.35 12.22 7.27
CA PRO A 79 6.54 11.48 6.82
C PRO A 79 7.35 10.87 7.97
N ASN A 80 7.97 9.72 7.73
CA ASN A 80 8.78 9.00 8.73
C ASN A 80 9.87 9.89 9.34
N GLN A 81 10.50 10.74 8.52
CA GLN A 81 11.61 11.59 8.90
C GLN A 81 11.32 12.58 10.04
N ILE A 82 10.04 12.97 10.22
CA ILE A 82 9.67 13.94 11.25
C ILE A 82 9.05 13.31 12.50
N ILE A 83 8.89 11.99 12.51
CA ILE A 83 8.34 11.25 13.66
C ILE A 83 9.13 11.54 14.95
N PRO A 84 10.48 11.49 14.96
CA PRO A 84 11.25 11.81 16.18
C PRO A 84 10.95 13.21 16.72
N ASN A 85 10.90 14.23 15.85
CA ASN A 85 10.63 15.61 16.26
C ASN A 85 9.23 15.74 16.89
N ILE A 86 8.23 15.10 16.29
CA ILE A 86 6.86 15.05 16.86
C ILE A 86 6.86 14.32 18.20
N SER A 87 7.58 13.21 18.32
CA SER A 87 7.61 12.41 19.54
C SER A 87 8.25 13.12 20.72
N LEU A 88 9.21 14.01 20.45
CA LEU A 88 9.96 14.75 21.47
C LEU A 88 9.27 16.07 21.86
N SER A 89 8.51 16.71 20.96
CA SER A 89 7.95 18.03 21.18
C SER A 89 6.47 18.15 20.87
N GLN A 90 5.64 18.43 21.89
CA GLN A 90 4.23 18.76 21.69
C GLN A 90 4.05 20.08 20.93
N SER A 91 4.96 21.05 21.15
CA SER A 91 4.94 22.32 20.42
C SER A 91 5.18 22.09 18.92
N PHE A 92 6.14 21.26 18.57
CA PHE A 92 6.40 20.87 17.17
C PHE A 92 5.16 20.19 16.55
N SER A 93 4.56 19.23 17.26
CA SER A 93 3.33 18.57 16.80
C SER A 93 2.18 19.56 16.59
N ASN A 94 2.00 20.52 17.51
CA ASN A 94 0.99 21.57 17.39
C ASN A 94 1.25 22.45 16.16
N HIS A 95 2.50 22.85 15.95
CA HIS A 95 2.91 23.66 14.82
C HIS A 95 2.65 22.91 13.50
N TRP A 96 3.08 21.66 13.43
CA TRP A 96 2.88 20.85 12.23
C TRP A 96 1.40 20.72 11.85
N VAL A 97 0.52 20.39 12.81
CA VAL A 97 -0.93 20.27 12.60
C VAL A 97 -1.54 21.62 12.21
N LYS A 98 -1.08 22.73 12.85
CA LYS A 98 -1.58 24.09 12.56
C LYS A 98 -1.31 24.50 11.11
N TYR A 99 -0.15 24.17 10.57
CA TYR A 99 0.25 24.65 9.23
C TYR A 99 -0.07 23.68 8.10
N ASN A 100 -0.15 22.37 8.40
CA ASN A 100 -0.33 21.36 7.35
C ASN A 100 -1.74 20.78 7.28
N ILE A 101 -2.53 20.85 8.36
CA ILE A 101 -3.86 20.22 8.44
C ILE A 101 -4.97 21.25 8.62
N LEU A 102 -4.82 22.13 9.58
CA LEU A 102 -5.87 23.09 9.97
C LEU A 102 -6.35 23.96 8.81
N PRO A 103 -5.50 24.49 7.89
CA PRO A 103 -5.94 25.33 6.79
C PRO A 103 -6.90 24.65 5.81
N PHE A 104 -6.90 23.32 5.76
CA PHE A 104 -7.69 22.53 4.82
C PHE A 104 -8.97 21.94 5.44
N CYS A 105 -9.08 21.88 6.77
CA CYS A 105 -10.17 21.17 7.46
C CYS A 105 -11.58 21.73 7.22
N GLY A 106 -11.71 22.94 6.72
CA GLY A 106 -13.02 23.53 6.35
C GLY A 106 -13.56 23.04 5.01
N ASN A 107 -12.68 22.73 4.07
CA ASN A 107 -13.01 22.52 2.66
C ASN A 107 -12.52 21.16 2.10
N VAL A 108 -11.69 20.42 2.84
CA VAL A 108 -11.21 19.08 2.51
C VAL A 108 -11.69 18.10 3.59
N LEU A 109 -12.29 17.00 3.18
CA LEU A 109 -12.79 15.97 4.10
C LEU A 109 -11.67 15.09 4.62
N ILE A 110 -10.76 15.63 5.45
CA ILE A 110 -9.67 14.88 6.05
C ILE A 110 -10.26 13.91 7.09
N ARG A 111 -10.11 12.60 6.85
CA ARG A 111 -10.67 11.54 7.69
C ARG A 111 -9.63 10.92 8.60
N TYR A 112 -8.43 10.66 8.07
CA TYR A 112 -7.34 10.03 8.78
C TYR A 112 -6.08 10.87 8.70
N LEU A 113 -5.36 10.93 9.82
CA LEU A 113 -3.99 11.45 9.87
C LEU A 113 -3.08 10.30 10.31
N LEU A 114 -2.26 9.83 9.37
CA LEU A 114 -1.40 8.66 9.54
C LEU A 114 -0.01 9.11 9.95
N VAL A 115 0.56 8.49 10.97
CA VAL A 115 1.88 8.81 11.51
C VAL A 115 2.89 7.82 10.94
N GLY A 116 3.61 8.22 9.92
CA GLY A 116 4.54 7.38 9.19
C GLY A 116 3.86 6.33 8.29
N ASN A 117 4.68 5.65 7.51
CA ASN A 117 4.34 4.48 6.72
C ASN A 117 5.27 3.34 7.05
N GLU A 118 4.72 2.18 7.39
CA GLU A 118 5.47 0.94 7.65
C GLU A 118 6.69 1.14 8.58
N VAL A 119 6.51 1.95 9.61
CA VAL A 119 7.59 2.34 10.53
C VAL A 119 8.25 1.12 11.18
N LEU A 120 7.48 0.07 11.46
CA LEU A 120 7.95 -1.16 12.13
C LEU A 120 8.68 -2.13 11.19
N THR A 121 8.66 -1.86 9.88
CA THR A 121 9.44 -2.55 8.84
C THR A 121 10.80 -1.88 8.62
N SER A 122 10.94 -0.62 9.07
CA SER A 122 12.18 0.15 8.91
C SER A 122 13.35 -0.56 9.59
N PRO A 123 14.53 -0.64 8.93
CA PRO A 123 15.76 -1.14 9.55
C PRO A 123 16.26 -0.21 10.68
N ASP A 124 15.83 1.04 10.71
CA ASP A 124 16.08 1.97 11.80
C ASP A 124 15.12 1.69 12.97
N THR A 125 15.53 0.79 13.86
CA THR A 125 14.74 0.38 15.02
C THR A 125 14.56 1.50 16.05
N ALA A 126 15.41 2.52 16.05
CA ALA A 126 15.28 3.67 16.95
C ALA A 126 13.96 4.42 16.66
N LEU A 127 13.50 4.39 15.41
CA LEU A 127 12.25 5.03 15.01
C LEU A 127 11.01 4.40 15.67
N TRP A 128 11.07 3.10 16.01
CA TRP A 128 9.93 2.38 16.59
C TRP A 128 9.49 2.96 17.92
N SER A 129 10.44 3.34 18.78
CA SER A 129 10.16 3.93 20.10
C SER A 129 9.45 5.29 20.01
N HIS A 130 9.60 5.99 18.89
CA HIS A 130 9.00 7.30 18.64
C HIS A 130 7.56 7.23 18.12
N LEU A 131 7.11 6.07 17.60
CA LEU A 131 5.84 5.94 16.91
C LEU A 131 4.64 6.25 17.80
N VAL A 132 4.44 5.52 18.89
CA VAL A 132 3.28 5.68 19.77
C VAL A 132 3.27 7.04 20.49
N PRO A 133 4.40 7.56 20.99
CA PRO A 133 4.48 8.93 21.50
C PRO A 133 4.03 9.97 20.47
N SER A 134 4.45 9.83 19.20
CA SER A 134 4.03 10.72 18.11
C SER A 134 2.52 10.67 17.86
N MET A 135 1.94 9.48 17.78
CA MET A 135 0.50 9.30 17.61
C MET A 135 -0.30 9.99 18.72
N ARG A 136 0.16 9.87 19.96
CA ARG A 136 -0.47 10.54 21.13
C ARG A 136 -0.37 12.06 21.05
N ARG A 137 0.78 12.61 20.64
CA ARG A 137 0.96 14.07 20.50
C ARG A 137 0.15 14.62 19.34
N VAL A 138 0.12 13.94 18.20
CA VAL A 138 -0.73 14.30 17.06
C VAL A 138 -2.20 14.34 17.48
N LYS A 139 -2.69 13.33 18.23
CA LYS A 139 -4.08 13.35 18.73
C LYS A 139 -4.35 14.51 19.67
N ARG A 140 -3.41 14.87 20.55
CA ARG A 140 -3.52 16.06 21.40
C ARG A 140 -3.57 17.35 20.57
N SER A 141 -2.75 17.45 19.51
CA SER A 141 -2.76 18.61 18.61
C SER A 141 -4.10 18.74 17.87
N LEU A 142 -4.64 17.64 17.34
CA LEU A 142 -5.96 17.63 16.71
C LEU A 142 -7.05 18.08 17.71
N ASN A 143 -7.01 17.59 18.93
CA ASN A 143 -7.95 17.99 19.98
C ASN A 143 -7.82 19.48 20.34
N ARG A 144 -6.58 20.01 20.43
CA ARG A 144 -6.31 21.44 20.65
C ARG A 144 -7.00 22.33 19.60
N TYR A 145 -7.00 21.89 18.35
CA TYR A 145 -7.62 22.63 17.24
C TYR A 145 -9.08 22.19 16.96
N LYS A 146 -9.71 21.45 17.88
CA LYS A 146 -11.10 20.97 17.80
C LYS A 146 -11.38 20.07 16.57
N LEU A 147 -10.35 19.39 16.04
CA LEU A 147 -10.42 18.48 14.91
C LEU A 147 -10.73 17.04 15.36
N PHE A 148 -11.78 16.87 16.18
CA PHE A 148 -12.12 15.61 16.86
C PHE A 148 -12.48 14.46 15.91
N LYS A 149 -13.01 14.79 14.71
CA LYS A 149 -13.45 13.80 13.70
C LYS A 149 -12.29 13.11 13.00
N ILE A 150 -11.08 13.69 13.02
CA ILE A 150 -9.90 13.10 12.40
C ILE A 150 -9.37 11.98 13.30
N LYS A 151 -9.32 10.76 12.76
CA LYS A 151 -8.73 9.60 13.42
C LYS A 151 -7.23 9.58 13.19
N VAL A 152 -6.47 9.09 14.16
CA VAL A 152 -5.01 8.92 14.05
C VAL A 152 -4.69 7.44 13.96
N GLY A 153 -3.75 7.08 13.08
CA GLY A 153 -3.27 5.73 12.91
C GLY A 153 -1.86 5.69 12.33
N THR A 154 -1.40 4.50 11.99
CA THR A 154 -0.15 4.26 11.27
C THR A 154 -0.32 2.98 10.45
N PRO A 155 0.04 2.96 9.15
CA PRO A 155 0.06 1.74 8.35
C PRO A 155 1.18 0.80 8.82
N SER A 156 0.88 -0.48 8.83
CA SER A 156 1.82 -1.56 9.15
C SER A 156 1.74 -2.63 8.06
N ALA A 157 2.89 -3.10 7.60
CA ALA A 157 2.97 -4.21 6.66
C ALA A 157 2.75 -5.56 7.37
N MET A 158 2.58 -6.62 6.60
CA MET A 158 2.38 -7.99 7.12
C MET A 158 3.58 -8.54 7.88
N ASP A 159 4.77 -8.01 7.65
CA ASP A 159 6.03 -8.42 8.30
C ASP A 159 6.10 -8.08 9.80
N VAL A 160 5.14 -7.30 10.31
CA VAL A 160 4.97 -7.13 11.77
C VAL A 160 4.53 -8.42 12.46
N LEU A 161 4.05 -9.41 11.68
CA LEU A 161 3.68 -10.72 12.22
C LEU A 161 4.88 -11.66 12.27
N GLN A 162 5.02 -12.38 13.37
CA GLN A 162 5.90 -13.53 13.54
C GLN A 162 5.34 -14.77 12.84
N SER A 163 4.02 -14.93 12.92
CA SER A 163 3.28 -16.00 12.27
C SER A 163 2.00 -15.45 11.67
N SER A 164 1.69 -15.87 10.43
CA SER A 164 0.46 -15.51 9.71
C SER A 164 -0.27 -16.74 9.16
N PHE A 165 0.29 -17.94 9.33
CA PHE A 165 -0.27 -19.19 8.85
C PHE A 165 -0.08 -20.35 9.84
N PRO A 166 -1.11 -21.17 10.12
CA PRO A 166 -2.52 -20.90 9.76
C PRO A 166 -3.05 -19.59 10.40
N PRO A 167 -4.13 -18.97 9.88
CA PRO A 167 -4.64 -17.69 10.40
C PRO A 167 -4.83 -17.64 11.91
N SER A 168 -5.36 -18.70 12.51
CA SER A 168 -5.56 -18.81 13.97
C SER A 168 -4.27 -18.73 14.81
N LYS A 169 -3.10 -18.95 14.19
CA LYS A 169 -1.76 -18.80 14.81
C LYS A 169 -1.17 -17.41 14.64
N GLY A 170 -1.94 -16.47 14.09
CA GLY A 170 -1.51 -15.08 13.91
C GLY A 170 -0.93 -14.50 15.21
N SER A 171 0.30 -13.98 15.12
CA SER A 171 1.00 -13.40 16.27
C SER A 171 1.99 -12.33 15.80
N PHE A 172 2.14 -11.27 16.58
CA PHE A 172 3.14 -10.24 16.29
C PHE A 172 4.55 -10.69 16.63
N ARG A 173 5.55 -10.12 15.97
CA ARG A 173 6.96 -10.33 16.27
C ARG A 173 7.25 -9.97 17.73
N LYS A 174 8.04 -10.79 18.39
CA LYS A 174 8.36 -10.66 19.83
C LYS A 174 9.11 -9.36 20.16
N ASP A 175 9.95 -8.88 19.23
CA ASP A 175 10.75 -7.67 19.36
C ASP A 175 9.93 -6.36 19.42
N ILE A 176 8.68 -6.40 18.94
CA ILE A 176 7.79 -5.22 18.89
C ILE A 176 6.48 -5.42 19.65
N ALA A 177 6.10 -6.65 19.97
CA ALA A 177 4.74 -6.98 20.44
C ALA A 177 4.36 -6.22 21.71
N GLU A 178 5.15 -6.29 22.78
CA GLU A 178 4.80 -5.70 24.08
C GLU A 178 5.12 -4.20 24.15
N ASP A 179 6.28 -3.78 23.63
CA ASP A 179 6.79 -2.42 23.82
C ASP A 179 6.23 -1.41 22.82
N VAL A 180 5.83 -1.86 21.63
CA VAL A 180 5.35 -0.95 20.58
C VAL A 180 3.92 -1.29 20.15
N VAL A 181 3.66 -2.55 19.74
CA VAL A 181 2.37 -2.92 19.14
C VAL A 181 1.24 -2.85 20.18
N LYS A 182 1.40 -3.43 21.35
CA LYS A 182 0.36 -3.43 22.39
C LYS A 182 -0.01 -2.01 22.87
N PRO A 183 0.93 -1.09 23.15
CA PRO A 183 0.63 0.32 23.39
C PRO A 183 -0.05 1.03 22.20
N MET A 184 0.31 0.69 20.97
CA MET A 184 -0.34 1.18 19.76
C MET A 184 -1.79 0.70 19.66
N LEU A 185 -2.05 -0.60 19.82
CA LEU A 185 -3.40 -1.16 19.81
C LEU A 185 -4.28 -0.52 20.89
N LYS A 186 -3.73 -0.34 22.11
CA LYS A 186 -4.42 0.36 23.19
C LYS A 186 -4.79 1.79 22.83
N PHE A 187 -3.91 2.51 22.12
CA PHE A 187 -4.19 3.85 21.63
C PHE A 187 -5.31 3.83 20.56
N LEU A 188 -5.22 2.94 19.58
CA LEU A 188 -6.19 2.81 18.50
C LEU A 188 -7.58 2.44 18.99
N ASP A 189 -7.66 1.48 19.92
CA ASP A 189 -8.93 1.08 20.53
C ASP A 189 -9.59 2.22 21.33
N ARG A 190 -8.83 2.90 22.20
CA ARG A 190 -9.34 4.05 22.97
C ARG A 190 -9.78 5.22 22.13
N SER A 191 -9.09 5.48 21.00
CA SER A 191 -9.44 6.55 20.07
C SER A 191 -10.51 6.15 19.06
N LYS A 192 -11.00 4.90 19.12
CA LYS A 192 -11.95 4.31 18.18
C LYS A 192 -11.44 4.44 16.73
N SER A 193 -10.13 4.26 16.55
CA SER A 193 -9.48 4.24 15.25
C SER A 193 -9.45 2.82 14.67
N PHE A 194 -8.55 2.54 13.75
CA PHE A 194 -8.38 1.26 13.08
C PHE A 194 -6.96 0.78 13.24
N PHE A 195 -6.74 -0.53 13.10
CA PHE A 195 -5.47 -1.08 12.70
C PHE A 195 -5.35 -0.89 11.18
N PHE A 196 -4.44 -0.04 10.76
CA PHE A 196 -4.18 0.23 9.34
C PHE A 196 -3.18 -0.79 8.84
N LEU A 197 -3.56 -1.55 7.82
CA LEU A 197 -2.79 -2.67 7.30
C LEU A 197 -2.45 -2.49 5.84
N ASP A 198 -1.18 -2.65 5.48
CA ASP A 198 -0.72 -2.80 4.12
C ASP A 198 -0.56 -4.30 3.84
N VAL A 199 -1.39 -4.83 2.92
CA VAL A 199 -1.55 -6.28 2.71
C VAL A 199 -1.62 -6.62 1.23
N TYR A 200 -0.69 -7.43 0.76
CA TYR A 200 -0.54 -7.75 -0.66
C TYR A 200 -0.48 -9.27 -0.89
N PRO A 201 -1.57 -9.92 -1.31
CA PRO A 201 -1.57 -11.35 -1.65
C PRO A 201 -0.57 -11.74 -2.75
N TYR A 202 -0.12 -10.78 -3.55
CA TYR A 202 0.91 -10.99 -4.56
C TYR A 202 2.20 -11.58 -3.99
N PHE A 203 2.72 -11.02 -2.90
CA PHE A 203 4.02 -11.41 -2.38
C PHE A 203 4.08 -12.85 -1.87
N PRO A 204 3.20 -13.33 -0.98
CA PRO A 204 3.21 -14.73 -0.56
C PRO A 204 2.88 -15.68 -1.72
N TRP A 205 2.01 -15.29 -2.65
CA TRP A 205 1.76 -16.10 -3.83
C TRP A 205 3.01 -16.22 -4.72
N ALA A 206 3.72 -15.11 -4.99
CA ALA A 206 4.92 -15.12 -5.83
C ALA A 206 6.09 -15.88 -5.20
N GLN A 207 6.12 -15.98 -3.87
CA GLN A 207 7.10 -16.81 -3.14
C GLN A 207 6.76 -18.30 -3.17
N LEU A 208 5.48 -18.66 -3.19
CA LEU A 208 4.98 -20.04 -3.08
C LEU A 208 3.96 -20.37 -4.20
N PRO A 209 4.31 -20.17 -5.48
CA PRO A 209 3.36 -20.28 -6.60
C PRO A 209 2.85 -21.71 -6.82
N ASP A 210 3.62 -22.71 -6.43
CA ASP A 210 3.24 -24.12 -6.52
C ASP A 210 2.33 -24.57 -5.38
N GLN A 211 2.26 -23.80 -4.27
CA GLN A 211 1.44 -24.12 -3.10
C GLN A 211 0.16 -23.27 -3.02
N ILE A 212 0.20 -22.06 -3.55
CA ILE A 212 -0.94 -21.13 -3.53
C ILE A 212 -1.46 -20.97 -4.96
N SER A 213 -2.72 -21.36 -5.20
CA SER A 213 -3.35 -21.17 -6.51
C SER A 213 -3.45 -19.68 -6.86
N LEU A 214 -3.10 -19.31 -8.11
CA LEU A 214 -3.24 -17.95 -8.60
C LEU A 214 -4.69 -17.45 -8.50
N GLN A 215 -5.67 -18.29 -8.83
CA GLN A 215 -7.10 -17.96 -8.74
C GLN A 215 -7.49 -17.60 -7.29
N TYR A 216 -6.96 -18.34 -6.32
CA TYR A 216 -7.18 -18.12 -4.90
C TYR A 216 -6.58 -16.78 -4.44
N ALA A 217 -5.38 -16.45 -4.92
CA ALA A 217 -4.72 -15.17 -4.64
C ALA A 217 -5.41 -13.98 -5.32
N LEU A 218 -5.97 -14.17 -6.53
CA LEU A 218 -6.71 -13.15 -7.28
C LEU A 218 -8.18 -13.00 -6.86
N MET A 219 -8.64 -13.71 -5.83
CA MET A 219 -10.04 -13.73 -5.39
C MET A 219 -11.01 -14.11 -6.53
N GLU A 220 -10.61 -14.96 -7.45
CA GLU A 220 -11.50 -15.54 -8.47
C GLU A 220 -12.37 -16.63 -7.86
N LYS A 221 -13.48 -16.98 -8.57
CA LYS A 221 -14.26 -18.15 -8.18
C LYS A 221 -13.41 -19.40 -8.35
N THR A 222 -13.21 -20.13 -7.27
CA THR A 222 -12.43 -21.37 -7.25
C THR A 222 -13.09 -22.38 -6.32
N ASN A 223 -12.88 -23.66 -6.58
CA ASN A 223 -13.24 -24.74 -5.67
C ASN A 223 -12.14 -24.95 -4.59
N VAL A 224 -11.04 -24.22 -4.68
CA VAL A 224 -9.98 -24.27 -3.66
C VAL A 224 -10.48 -23.61 -2.40
N THR A 225 -10.51 -24.38 -1.32
CA THR A 225 -10.79 -23.91 0.03
C THR A 225 -9.65 -24.31 0.95
N TYR A 226 -9.40 -23.48 1.95
CA TYR A 226 -8.48 -23.79 3.04
C TYR A 226 -9.28 -23.78 4.35
N THR A 227 -9.21 -24.85 5.12
CA THR A 227 -9.83 -24.92 6.46
C THR A 227 -8.73 -24.74 7.51
N ASP A 228 -8.89 -23.73 8.36
CA ASP A 228 -7.97 -23.47 9.46
C ASP A 228 -8.11 -24.55 10.54
N PRO A 229 -7.06 -25.32 10.85
CA PRO A 229 -7.14 -26.45 11.77
C PRO A 229 -7.39 -26.03 13.23
N GLY A 230 -7.12 -24.77 13.58
CA GLY A 230 -7.33 -24.25 14.93
C GLY A 230 -8.74 -23.76 15.21
N THR A 231 -9.47 -23.36 14.16
CA THR A 231 -10.81 -22.74 14.30
C THR A 231 -11.88 -23.39 13.46
N GLY A 232 -11.53 -24.23 12.48
CA GLY A 232 -12.48 -24.78 11.51
C GLY A 232 -13.01 -23.78 10.49
N LEU A 233 -12.50 -22.53 10.47
CA LEU A 233 -12.94 -21.51 9.51
C LEU A 233 -12.46 -21.84 8.10
N GLU A 234 -13.37 -21.71 7.13
CA GLU A 234 -13.09 -21.95 5.73
C GLU A 234 -12.76 -20.66 4.99
N TYR A 235 -11.66 -20.66 4.25
CA TYR A 235 -11.18 -19.56 3.44
C TYR A 235 -11.24 -19.91 1.96
N ARG A 236 -11.71 -18.97 1.15
CA ARG A 236 -11.84 -19.10 -0.30
C ARG A 236 -10.99 -18.12 -1.09
N ASN A 237 -10.17 -17.34 -0.41
CA ASN A 237 -9.16 -16.46 -1.00
C ASN A 237 -8.07 -16.13 0.02
N LEU A 238 -6.90 -15.80 -0.51
CA LEU A 238 -5.70 -15.54 0.28
C LEU A 238 -5.83 -14.26 1.13
N LEU A 239 -6.49 -13.22 0.61
CA LEU A 239 -6.62 -11.95 1.32
C LEU A 239 -7.38 -12.13 2.64
N ASP A 240 -8.46 -12.91 2.65
CA ASP A 240 -9.21 -13.18 3.89
C ASP A 240 -8.35 -13.93 4.92
N GLN A 241 -7.52 -14.89 4.48
CA GLN A 241 -6.57 -15.55 5.38
C GLN A 241 -5.60 -14.55 6.01
N MET A 242 -5.04 -13.63 5.21
CA MET A 242 -4.09 -12.63 5.68
C MET A 242 -4.73 -11.63 6.65
N LEU A 243 -5.95 -11.19 6.35
CA LEU A 243 -6.72 -10.30 7.24
C LEU A 243 -7.05 -10.96 8.58
N ASP A 244 -7.47 -12.23 8.54
CA ASP A 244 -7.83 -12.95 9.76
C ASP A 244 -6.60 -13.32 10.59
N ALA A 245 -5.44 -13.56 9.97
CA ALA A 245 -4.19 -13.70 10.71
C ALA A 245 -3.85 -12.45 11.53
N VAL A 246 -4.06 -11.26 10.97
CA VAL A 246 -3.90 -9.99 11.70
C VAL A 246 -4.97 -9.85 12.78
N HIS A 247 -6.22 -10.18 12.48
CA HIS A 247 -7.31 -10.16 13.48
C HIS A 247 -6.98 -11.06 14.69
N PHE A 248 -6.51 -12.29 14.46
CA PHE A 248 -6.11 -13.19 15.53
C PHE A 248 -4.90 -12.66 16.30
N ALA A 249 -3.90 -12.08 15.63
CA ALA A 249 -2.76 -11.46 16.30
C ALA A 249 -3.19 -10.30 17.21
N VAL A 250 -4.09 -9.43 16.74
CA VAL A 250 -4.66 -8.31 17.51
C VAL A 250 -5.49 -8.82 18.68
N LYS A 251 -6.32 -9.85 18.46
CA LYS A 251 -7.12 -10.51 19.50
C LYS A 251 -6.23 -11.13 20.58
N ASN A 252 -5.14 -11.79 20.21
CA ASN A 252 -4.19 -12.44 21.13
C ASN A 252 -3.48 -11.44 22.06
N LEU A 253 -3.32 -10.17 21.62
CA LEU A 253 -2.82 -9.09 22.48
C LEU A 253 -3.92 -8.40 23.32
N GLY A 254 -5.18 -8.90 23.28
CA GLY A 254 -6.27 -8.43 24.12
C GLY A 254 -7.18 -7.36 23.49
N PHE A 255 -7.20 -7.20 22.15
CA PHE A 255 -8.01 -6.19 21.45
C PHE A 255 -8.97 -6.81 20.42
N PRO A 256 -9.88 -7.73 20.81
CA PRO A 256 -10.69 -8.50 19.85
C PRO A 256 -11.70 -7.66 19.04
N THR A 257 -12.01 -6.45 19.50
CA THR A 257 -12.98 -5.55 18.85
C THR A 257 -12.34 -4.47 17.99
N LEU A 258 -11.00 -4.40 17.94
CA LEU A 258 -10.31 -3.42 17.13
C LEU A 258 -10.48 -3.74 15.65
N ARG A 259 -11.00 -2.78 14.91
CA ARG A 259 -11.31 -2.93 13.48
C ARG A 259 -10.06 -2.76 12.63
N ILE A 260 -10.03 -3.48 11.52
CA ILE A 260 -8.98 -3.37 10.49
C ILE A 260 -9.46 -2.43 9.38
N LEU A 261 -8.53 -1.66 8.83
CA LEU A 261 -8.66 -0.90 7.60
C LEU A 261 -7.49 -1.29 6.69
N ILE A 262 -7.76 -1.66 5.46
CA ILE A 262 -6.72 -1.94 4.48
C ILE A 262 -6.20 -0.60 3.95
N ALA A 263 -5.00 -0.19 4.41
CA ALA A 263 -4.40 1.07 4.02
C ALA A 263 -3.68 0.99 2.67
N GLU A 264 -3.27 -0.23 2.29
CA GLU A 264 -2.77 -0.55 0.95
C GLU A 264 -3.06 -2.01 0.59
N THR A 265 -3.45 -2.22 -0.66
CA THR A 265 -3.45 -3.53 -1.32
C THR A 265 -3.41 -3.36 -2.81
N GLY A 266 -2.97 -4.38 -3.53
CA GLY A 266 -2.91 -4.33 -4.99
C GLY A 266 -2.17 -5.52 -5.58
N TRP A 267 -2.06 -5.49 -6.91
CA TRP A 267 -1.31 -6.46 -7.68
C TRP A 267 -0.48 -5.73 -8.74
N PRO A 268 0.82 -6.05 -8.90
CA PRO A 268 1.67 -5.34 -9.85
C PRO A 268 1.29 -5.67 -11.29
N ASN A 269 1.23 -4.64 -12.14
CA ASN A 269 0.88 -4.75 -13.55
C ASN A 269 2.11 -4.98 -14.48
N GLY A 270 3.28 -5.12 -13.89
CA GLY A 270 4.57 -5.39 -14.50
C GLY A 270 5.64 -5.51 -13.44
N GLY A 271 6.81 -5.97 -13.82
CA GLY A 271 7.93 -6.20 -12.90
C GLY A 271 9.18 -6.61 -13.66
N ASP A 272 10.21 -7.02 -12.93
CA ASP A 272 11.41 -7.60 -13.50
C ASP A 272 11.11 -8.99 -14.10
N VAL A 273 12.02 -9.51 -14.90
CA VAL A 273 11.80 -10.76 -15.65
C VAL A 273 11.55 -11.98 -14.75
N ASP A 274 12.07 -11.97 -13.54
CA ASP A 274 11.91 -13.02 -12.52
C ASP A 274 10.74 -12.78 -11.55
N GLU A 275 9.97 -11.70 -11.72
CA GLU A 275 8.80 -11.40 -10.91
C GLU A 275 7.54 -11.97 -11.54
N ILE A 276 7.28 -13.24 -11.24
CA ILE A 276 6.16 -13.99 -11.83
C ILE A 276 4.81 -13.35 -11.50
N GLY A 277 3.87 -13.49 -12.42
CA GLY A 277 2.50 -13.03 -12.23
C GLY A 277 2.30 -11.53 -12.18
N ALA A 278 3.38 -10.72 -12.19
CA ALA A 278 3.33 -9.27 -12.29
C ALA A 278 2.99 -8.85 -13.72
N ASN A 279 1.70 -8.75 -14.04
CA ASN A 279 1.21 -8.42 -15.37
C ASN A 279 -0.15 -7.72 -15.30
N VAL A 280 -0.52 -7.06 -16.39
CA VAL A 280 -1.74 -6.23 -16.48
C VAL A 280 -3.01 -7.05 -16.24
N ARG A 281 -3.08 -8.30 -16.76
CA ARG A 281 -4.26 -9.15 -16.59
C ARG A 281 -4.51 -9.47 -15.12
N ASN A 282 -3.49 -9.94 -14.40
CA ASN A 282 -3.61 -10.28 -13.00
C ASN A 282 -3.92 -9.05 -12.14
N ALA A 283 -3.28 -7.90 -12.43
CA ALA A 283 -3.56 -6.64 -11.74
C ALA A 283 -5.01 -6.18 -11.92
N ALA A 284 -5.52 -6.24 -13.15
CA ALA A 284 -6.91 -5.93 -13.44
C ALA A 284 -7.86 -6.89 -12.72
N THR A 285 -7.61 -8.20 -12.80
CA THR A 285 -8.43 -9.23 -12.15
C THR A 285 -8.49 -9.02 -10.64
N TYR A 286 -7.33 -8.85 -9.99
CA TYR A 286 -7.27 -8.62 -8.55
C TYR A 286 -8.04 -7.37 -8.14
N ASN A 287 -7.75 -6.22 -8.76
CA ASN A 287 -8.34 -4.94 -8.37
C ASN A 287 -9.85 -4.87 -8.65
N ARG A 288 -10.34 -5.52 -9.70
CA ARG A 288 -11.78 -5.65 -10.00
C ARG A 288 -12.50 -6.52 -8.98
N ASN A 289 -11.95 -7.70 -8.66
CA ASN A 289 -12.50 -8.60 -7.66
C ASN A 289 -12.49 -7.96 -6.26
N PHE A 290 -11.40 -7.26 -5.93
CA PHE A 290 -11.25 -6.51 -4.70
C PHE A 290 -12.33 -5.42 -4.58
N ALA A 291 -12.47 -4.55 -5.58
CA ALA A 291 -13.46 -3.48 -5.56
C ALA A 291 -14.88 -4.05 -5.39
N LYS A 292 -15.24 -5.06 -6.19
CA LYS A 292 -16.56 -5.74 -6.12
C LYS A 292 -16.83 -6.31 -4.73
N ARG A 293 -15.82 -6.89 -4.05
CA ARG A 293 -15.97 -7.51 -2.74
C ARG A 293 -16.14 -6.48 -1.62
N PHE A 294 -15.24 -5.47 -1.58
CA PHE A 294 -15.15 -4.54 -0.46
C PHE A 294 -16.13 -3.37 -0.52
N THR A 295 -16.85 -3.21 -1.64
CA THR A 295 -17.95 -2.23 -1.76
C THR A 295 -19.32 -2.86 -1.59
N ARG A 296 -19.42 -4.17 -1.43
CA ARG A 296 -20.70 -4.90 -1.33
C ARG A 296 -21.51 -4.46 -0.10
N VAL A 297 -22.80 -4.28 -0.31
CA VAL A 297 -23.79 -3.99 0.72
C VAL A 297 -24.86 -5.08 0.70
N PRO A 298 -25.11 -5.79 1.81
CA PRO A 298 -24.38 -5.75 3.08
C PRO A 298 -22.94 -6.27 2.91
N SER A 299 -22.04 -5.79 3.77
CA SER A 299 -20.64 -6.23 3.77
C SER A 299 -20.52 -7.71 4.12
N VAL A 300 -19.59 -8.40 3.47
CA VAL A 300 -19.36 -9.84 3.71
C VAL A 300 -18.41 -10.04 4.91
N GLY A 301 -17.43 -9.16 5.08
CA GLY A 301 -16.36 -9.36 6.06
C GLY A 301 -15.40 -10.49 5.66
N THR A 302 -14.79 -11.11 6.66
CA THR A 302 -13.94 -12.30 6.53
C THR A 302 -14.53 -13.45 7.35
N PRO A 303 -14.04 -14.69 7.24
CA PRO A 303 -14.51 -15.80 8.05
C PRO A 303 -14.46 -15.56 9.57
N ALA A 304 -13.39 -14.92 10.08
CA ALA A 304 -13.30 -14.58 11.51
C ALA A 304 -14.02 -13.28 11.89
N MET A 305 -14.37 -12.44 10.90
CA MET A 305 -15.07 -11.15 11.10
C MET A 305 -16.28 -11.06 10.14
N PRO A 306 -17.29 -11.98 10.24
CA PRO A 306 -18.41 -12.00 9.31
C PRO A 306 -19.22 -10.70 9.38
N GLY A 307 -19.58 -10.15 8.23
CA GLY A 307 -20.34 -8.89 8.12
C GLY A 307 -19.55 -7.62 8.44
N ALA A 308 -18.27 -7.72 8.83
CA ALA A 308 -17.46 -6.56 9.15
C ALA A 308 -17.29 -5.64 7.92
N VAL A 309 -17.47 -4.34 8.12
CA VAL A 309 -17.13 -3.32 7.14
C VAL A 309 -15.65 -3.00 7.27
N ILE A 310 -14.88 -3.29 6.21
CA ILE A 310 -13.44 -3.06 6.14
C ILE A 310 -13.19 -1.99 5.07
N PRO A 311 -13.02 -0.71 5.44
CA PRO A 311 -12.61 0.33 4.49
C PRO A 311 -11.25 0.00 3.89
N ALA A 312 -11.03 0.35 2.61
CA ALA A 312 -9.84 -0.13 1.93
C ALA A 312 -9.32 0.85 0.88
N PHE A 313 -8.01 0.76 0.57
CA PHE A 313 -7.34 1.53 -0.45
C PHE A 313 -6.55 0.62 -1.39
N VAL A 314 -6.72 0.82 -2.70
CA VAL A 314 -5.93 0.15 -3.73
C VAL A 314 -4.65 0.93 -3.98
N PHE A 315 -3.52 0.30 -3.89
CA PHE A 315 -2.23 0.81 -4.30
C PHE A 315 -1.98 0.39 -5.77
N SER A 316 -1.80 1.33 -6.71
CA SER A 316 -1.81 2.77 -6.56
C SER A 316 -2.45 3.47 -7.77
N LEU A 317 -2.63 4.79 -7.69
CA LEU A 317 -3.18 5.59 -8.79
C LEU A 317 -2.29 5.52 -10.03
N PHE A 318 -1.01 5.82 -9.88
CA PHE A 318 -0.03 5.85 -10.96
C PHE A 318 1.08 4.82 -10.77
N ASN A 319 1.65 4.35 -11.89
CA ASN A 319 2.97 3.76 -11.85
C ASN A 319 3.98 4.82 -11.39
N GLU A 320 4.79 4.47 -10.41
CA GLU A 320 5.77 5.36 -9.78
C GLU A 320 7.19 4.98 -10.22
N ASN A 321 7.55 5.36 -11.44
CA ASN A 321 8.78 4.93 -12.11
C ASN A 321 10.10 5.46 -11.49
N LYS A 322 10.01 6.33 -10.49
CA LYS A 322 11.15 6.78 -9.67
C LYS A 322 11.28 6.03 -8.34
N LYS A 323 10.37 5.09 -8.06
CA LYS A 323 10.42 4.30 -6.83
C LYS A 323 11.62 3.36 -6.87
N PRO A 324 12.45 3.30 -5.80
CA PRO A 324 13.54 2.33 -5.71
C PRO A 324 12.99 0.91 -5.56
N GLY A 325 13.86 -0.07 -5.59
CA GLY A 325 13.50 -1.47 -5.39
C GLY A 325 13.25 -2.24 -6.69
N ARG A 326 12.65 -3.40 -6.55
CA ARG A 326 12.34 -4.31 -7.65
C ARG A 326 11.37 -3.69 -8.65
N GLY A 327 11.31 -4.26 -9.85
CA GLY A 327 10.45 -3.76 -10.93
C GLY A 327 8.98 -3.65 -10.55
N THR A 328 8.47 -4.57 -9.74
CA THR A 328 7.10 -4.52 -9.22
C THR A 328 6.79 -3.24 -8.45
N GLU A 329 7.75 -2.70 -7.67
CA GLU A 329 7.57 -1.47 -6.89
C GLU A 329 7.16 -0.27 -7.76
N ARG A 330 7.63 -0.24 -9.00
CA ARG A 330 7.33 0.82 -9.98
C ARG A 330 6.04 0.58 -10.75
N ASN A 331 5.38 -0.58 -10.57
CA ASN A 331 4.32 -1.06 -11.47
C ASN A 331 3.02 -1.47 -10.78
N PHE A 332 2.63 -0.83 -9.69
CA PHE A 332 1.32 -1.04 -9.06
C PHE A 332 0.21 -0.11 -9.58
N GLY A 333 0.56 0.90 -10.40
CA GLY A 333 -0.41 1.90 -10.85
C GLY A 333 -1.54 1.36 -11.72
N ILE A 334 -2.76 1.76 -11.42
CA ILE A 334 -3.91 1.57 -12.32
C ILE A 334 -3.70 2.39 -13.60
N LEU A 335 -3.07 3.54 -13.46
CA LEU A 335 -2.69 4.43 -14.55
C LEU A 335 -1.16 4.41 -14.74
N LYS A 336 -0.71 4.67 -15.98
CA LYS A 336 0.68 4.99 -16.27
C LYS A 336 1.04 6.33 -15.62
N SER A 337 2.34 6.63 -15.49
CA SER A 337 2.84 7.91 -14.95
C SER A 337 2.32 9.15 -15.71
N ASN A 338 1.84 9.01 -16.93
CA ASN A 338 1.24 10.09 -17.72
C ASN A 338 -0.30 10.14 -17.64
N GLY A 339 -0.93 9.37 -16.74
CA GLY A 339 -2.38 9.35 -16.55
C GLY A 339 -3.17 8.47 -17.52
N VAL A 340 -2.53 7.79 -18.47
CA VAL A 340 -3.20 6.84 -19.37
C VAL A 340 -3.52 5.54 -18.62
N SER A 341 -4.75 5.05 -18.71
CA SER A 341 -5.18 3.80 -18.06
C SER A 341 -4.40 2.59 -18.60
N LYS A 342 -3.96 1.72 -17.72
CA LYS A 342 -3.41 0.41 -18.07
C LYS A 342 -4.51 -0.63 -18.26
N TYR A 343 -5.55 -0.51 -17.48
CA TYR A 343 -6.79 -1.30 -17.53
C TYR A 343 -7.93 -0.49 -16.91
N GLN A 344 -9.17 -0.88 -17.20
CA GLN A 344 -10.34 -0.27 -16.58
C GLN A 344 -10.60 -0.91 -15.20
N VAL A 345 -10.92 -0.09 -14.22
CA VAL A 345 -11.42 -0.53 -12.91
C VAL A 345 -12.36 0.53 -12.34
N ASP A 346 -13.44 0.09 -11.72
CA ASP A 346 -14.41 0.92 -11.01
C ASP A 346 -14.33 0.61 -9.52
N LEU A 347 -13.75 1.52 -8.75
CA LEU A 347 -13.57 1.34 -7.30
C LEU A 347 -14.86 1.59 -6.50
N SER A 348 -15.94 2.02 -7.15
CA SER A 348 -17.28 2.00 -6.54
C SER A 348 -17.89 0.59 -6.51
N GLY A 349 -17.33 -0.35 -7.28
CA GLY A 349 -17.82 -1.72 -7.41
C GLY A 349 -19.13 -1.87 -8.20
N ALA A 350 -19.63 -0.78 -8.79
CA ALA A 350 -20.88 -0.80 -9.54
C ALA A 350 -20.75 -1.44 -10.94
N THR A 351 -19.54 -1.42 -11.53
CA THR A 351 -19.31 -2.02 -12.84
C THR A 351 -19.16 -3.53 -12.73
N LEU A 352 -20.06 -4.26 -13.39
CA LEU A 352 -20.06 -5.73 -13.38
C LEU A 352 -19.18 -6.32 -14.49
N GLU A 353 -19.14 -5.68 -15.66
CA GLU A 353 -18.40 -6.11 -16.84
C GLU A 353 -17.58 -4.95 -17.39
N TYR A 354 -16.38 -5.25 -17.87
CA TYR A 354 -15.45 -4.27 -18.40
C TYR A 354 -15.24 -4.52 -19.91
N ALA A 355 -15.30 -3.47 -20.69
CA ALA A 355 -15.19 -3.53 -22.15
C ALA A 355 -13.74 -3.64 -22.66
N ASP A 356 -12.73 -3.43 -21.79
CA ASP A 356 -11.33 -3.47 -22.22
C ASP A 356 -10.84 -4.91 -22.45
N VAL A 357 -10.14 -5.11 -23.56
CA VAL A 357 -9.45 -6.37 -23.84
C VAL A 357 -8.12 -6.38 -23.09
N LEU A 358 -8.03 -7.25 -22.10
CA LEU A 358 -6.78 -7.40 -21.35
C LEU A 358 -5.75 -8.20 -22.18
N PRO A 359 -4.47 -7.76 -22.18
CA PRO A 359 -3.42 -8.51 -22.85
C PRO A 359 -3.28 -9.91 -22.26
N GLU A 360 -2.73 -10.83 -23.03
CA GLU A 360 -2.37 -12.14 -22.49
C GLU A 360 -1.38 -12.02 -21.34
N SER A 361 -1.50 -12.92 -20.36
CA SER A 361 -0.57 -12.97 -19.25
C SER A 361 0.81 -13.40 -19.75
N LYS A 362 1.78 -12.53 -19.61
CA LYS A 362 3.20 -12.87 -19.71
C LYS A 362 3.71 -13.30 -18.34
N ASN A 363 4.91 -13.90 -18.28
CA ASN A 363 5.56 -14.32 -17.02
C ASN A 363 4.67 -15.20 -16.10
N ARG A 364 4.01 -16.19 -16.67
CA ARG A 364 3.23 -17.19 -15.90
C ARG A 364 4.11 -18.17 -15.14
N GLU A 365 5.33 -18.38 -15.62
CA GLU A 365 6.31 -19.30 -15.06
C GLU A 365 7.56 -18.53 -14.63
N GLN A 366 8.26 -19.10 -13.65
CA GLN A 366 9.52 -18.53 -13.18
C GLN A 366 10.56 -18.54 -14.31
N TYR A 367 11.13 -17.38 -14.62
CA TYR A 367 12.21 -17.26 -15.58
C TYR A 367 13.46 -17.98 -15.07
N LYS A 368 13.87 -19.04 -15.76
CA LYS A 368 15.03 -19.87 -15.39
C LYS A 368 16.33 -19.44 -16.10
N GLY A 369 16.27 -18.48 -17.00
CA GLY A 369 17.42 -18.00 -17.76
C GLY A 369 18.26 -16.95 -17.03
N LYS A 370 19.34 -16.54 -17.68
CA LYS A 370 20.14 -15.39 -17.23
C LYS A 370 19.54 -14.10 -17.75
N ALA A 371 19.42 -13.08 -16.92
CA ALA A 371 18.96 -11.75 -17.29
C ALA A 371 20.14 -10.76 -17.29
N TRP A 372 20.11 -9.82 -18.25
CA TRP A 372 21.14 -8.80 -18.43
C TRP A 372 20.48 -7.43 -18.49
N CYS A 373 21.04 -6.47 -17.76
CA CYS A 373 20.65 -5.07 -17.87
C CYS A 373 21.55 -4.41 -18.90
N VAL A 374 21.00 -4.00 -20.04
CA VAL A 374 21.79 -3.42 -21.14
C VAL A 374 21.25 -2.07 -21.56
N VAL A 375 22.11 -1.23 -22.14
CA VAL A 375 21.71 0.04 -22.73
C VAL A 375 20.66 -0.23 -23.82
N ALA A 376 19.51 0.43 -23.73
CA ALA A 376 18.42 0.20 -24.66
C ALA A 376 18.81 0.65 -26.10
N LYS A 377 18.39 -0.16 -27.07
CA LYS A 377 18.66 0.12 -28.49
C LYS A 377 18.03 1.46 -28.90
N GLY A 378 18.82 2.31 -29.54
CA GLY A 378 18.36 3.61 -30.08
C GLY A 378 18.46 4.79 -29.07
N ILE A 379 19.02 4.62 -27.88
CA ILE A 379 19.36 5.76 -27.00
C ILE A 379 20.44 6.60 -27.68
N ARG A 380 20.18 7.92 -27.79
CA ARG A 380 21.11 8.90 -28.38
C ARG A 380 21.83 9.79 -27.36
N ASP A 381 21.37 9.77 -26.11
CA ASP A 381 21.97 10.58 -25.02
C ASP A 381 23.21 9.89 -24.47
N MET A 382 24.35 10.19 -25.08
CA MET A 382 25.65 9.65 -24.67
C MET A 382 26.10 10.18 -23.30
N ALA A 383 25.64 11.36 -22.88
CA ALA A 383 25.94 11.91 -21.57
C ALA A 383 25.22 11.11 -20.47
N ALA A 384 23.96 10.79 -20.67
CA ALA A 384 23.20 9.92 -19.74
C ALA A 384 23.84 8.53 -19.63
N ILE A 385 24.32 7.96 -20.74
CA ILE A 385 25.01 6.64 -20.72
C ILE A 385 26.32 6.72 -19.93
N ARG A 386 27.15 7.80 -20.11
CA ARG A 386 28.36 7.98 -19.32
C ARG A 386 28.06 8.12 -17.82
N ASN A 387 27.04 8.91 -17.47
CA ASN A 387 26.65 9.09 -16.08
C ASN A 387 26.17 7.76 -15.45
N ALA A 388 25.40 6.95 -16.17
CA ALA A 388 24.96 5.63 -15.72
C ALA A 388 26.15 4.67 -15.54
N LEU A 389 27.11 4.66 -16.49
CA LEU A 389 28.36 3.89 -16.35
C LEU A 389 29.12 4.30 -15.10
N SER A 390 29.37 5.60 -14.94
CA SER A 390 30.09 6.15 -13.79
C SER A 390 29.39 5.80 -12.47
N TYR A 391 28.07 5.92 -12.42
CA TYR A 391 27.28 5.53 -11.25
C TYR A 391 27.44 4.03 -10.90
N ALA A 392 27.29 3.16 -11.90
CA ALA A 392 27.43 1.73 -11.68
C ALA A 392 28.84 1.34 -11.21
N CYS A 393 29.88 1.95 -11.79
CA CYS A 393 31.27 1.70 -11.39
C CYS A 393 31.61 2.22 -10.00
N SER A 394 31.00 3.32 -9.56
CA SER A 394 31.27 3.90 -8.23
C SER A 394 30.63 3.10 -7.08
N ALA A 395 29.66 2.25 -7.37
CA ALA A 395 28.94 1.49 -6.35
C ALA A 395 29.79 0.39 -5.68
N GLU A 396 30.65 -0.26 -6.44
CA GLU A 396 31.65 -1.23 -5.94
C GLU A 396 32.83 -1.30 -6.92
N GLU A 397 34.04 -1.30 -6.40
CA GLU A 397 35.28 -1.32 -7.18
C GLU A 397 35.37 -2.50 -8.17
N THR A 398 34.81 -3.63 -7.83
CA THR A 398 34.82 -4.85 -8.65
C THR A 398 33.83 -4.86 -9.81
N ILE A 399 32.85 -3.93 -9.86
CA ILE A 399 31.83 -3.91 -10.91
C ILE A 399 32.44 -3.66 -12.29
N CYS A 400 33.42 -2.78 -12.38
CA CYS A 400 34.01 -2.33 -13.64
C CYS A 400 35.43 -2.87 -13.87
N GLY A 401 35.92 -3.79 -13.04
CA GLY A 401 37.26 -4.33 -13.16
C GLY A 401 37.55 -5.02 -14.50
N GLU A 402 36.60 -5.78 -15.02
CA GLU A 402 36.77 -6.57 -16.26
C GLU A 402 36.64 -5.73 -17.55
N ILE A 403 36.15 -4.50 -17.48
CA ILE A 403 36.07 -3.58 -18.61
C ILE A 403 37.20 -2.54 -18.66
N GLN A 404 38.23 -2.73 -17.83
CA GLN A 404 39.45 -1.90 -17.90
C GLN A 404 40.34 -2.35 -19.08
N PRO A 405 41.18 -1.44 -19.64
CA PRO A 405 42.11 -1.79 -20.69
C PRO A 405 42.93 -3.05 -20.35
N GLY A 406 42.97 -3.99 -21.29
CA GLY A 406 43.70 -5.26 -21.14
C GLY A 406 42.93 -6.36 -20.39
N ARG A 407 41.70 -6.14 -19.96
CA ARG A 407 40.84 -7.15 -19.33
C ARG A 407 39.92 -7.83 -20.33
N ASN A 408 39.33 -8.95 -19.94
CA ASN A 408 38.58 -9.88 -20.81
C ASN A 408 37.32 -9.24 -21.45
N CYS A 409 36.66 -8.32 -20.76
CA CYS A 409 35.44 -7.66 -21.23
C CYS A 409 35.66 -6.23 -21.75
N TYR A 410 36.93 -5.78 -21.93
CA TYR A 410 37.23 -4.46 -22.43
C TYR A 410 36.80 -4.26 -23.87
N ARG A 411 36.94 -5.29 -24.72
CA ARG A 411 36.56 -5.21 -26.16
C ARG A 411 35.14 -5.73 -26.40
N PRO A 412 34.35 -5.09 -27.26
CA PRO A 412 34.69 -3.88 -28.02
C PRO A 412 34.79 -2.64 -27.13
N ASP A 413 35.82 -1.81 -27.38
CA ASP A 413 36.00 -0.52 -26.67
C ASP A 413 34.91 0.46 -27.13
N SER A 414 33.79 0.38 -26.42
CA SER A 414 32.57 1.14 -26.72
C SER A 414 31.84 1.53 -25.45
N LEU A 415 31.46 2.80 -25.35
CA LEU A 415 30.69 3.32 -24.23
C LEU A 415 29.40 2.49 -23.97
N ILE A 416 28.69 2.09 -25.02
CA ILE A 416 27.46 1.32 -24.91
C ILE A 416 27.74 -0.06 -24.32
N TRP A 417 28.79 -0.75 -24.77
CA TRP A 417 29.18 -2.06 -24.26
C TRP A 417 29.69 -1.99 -22.81
N HIS A 418 30.54 -1.04 -22.50
CA HIS A 418 31.04 -0.85 -21.13
C HIS A 418 29.90 -0.48 -20.18
N ALA A 419 28.98 0.41 -20.60
CA ALA A 419 27.81 0.75 -19.77
C ALA A 419 26.87 -0.45 -19.61
N SER A 420 26.63 -1.23 -20.65
CA SER A 420 25.80 -2.46 -20.58
C SER A 420 26.41 -3.49 -19.63
N TYR A 421 27.72 -3.68 -19.69
CA TYR A 421 28.43 -4.55 -18.74
C TYR A 421 28.31 -4.08 -17.30
N ALA A 422 28.63 -2.82 -17.07
CA ALA A 422 28.59 -2.23 -15.72
C ALA A 422 27.18 -2.25 -15.13
N LEU A 423 26.16 -1.90 -15.92
CA LEU A 423 24.76 -1.95 -15.51
C LEU A 423 24.29 -3.38 -15.21
N SER A 424 24.71 -4.38 -16.02
CA SER A 424 24.40 -5.79 -15.75
C SER A 424 25.06 -6.28 -14.48
N SER A 425 26.32 -5.93 -14.25
CA SER A 425 27.07 -6.31 -13.05
C SER A 425 26.48 -5.63 -11.82
N TYR A 426 26.16 -4.35 -11.90
CA TYR A 426 25.47 -3.61 -10.83
C TYR A 426 24.12 -4.23 -10.50
N TRP A 427 23.26 -4.43 -11.49
CA TRP A 427 21.93 -5.01 -11.31
C TRP A 427 21.99 -6.41 -10.71
N SER A 428 22.89 -7.27 -11.17
CA SER A 428 23.00 -8.65 -10.65
C SER A 428 23.35 -8.71 -9.16
N ARG A 429 24.10 -7.72 -8.66
CA ARG A 429 24.53 -7.65 -7.25
C ARG A 429 23.55 -6.86 -6.37
N LYS A 430 22.90 -5.86 -6.91
CA LYS A 430 22.05 -4.92 -6.14
C LYS A 430 20.56 -5.13 -6.31
N ARG A 431 20.10 -6.03 -7.20
CA ARG A 431 18.66 -6.23 -7.48
C ARG A 431 17.82 -6.58 -6.25
N SER A 432 18.40 -7.30 -5.28
CA SER A 432 17.70 -7.67 -4.03
C SER A 432 17.53 -6.52 -3.05
N VAL A 433 18.33 -5.45 -3.21
CA VAL A 433 18.31 -4.25 -2.36
C VAL A 433 17.89 -2.99 -3.13
N GLY A 434 17.36 -3.16 -4.34
CA GLY A 434 16.81 -2.07 -5.13
C GLY A 434 17.76 -1.44 -6.16
N GLY A 435 18.75 -2.17 -6.59
CA GLY A 435 19.69 -1.78 -7.66
C GLY A 435 19.14 -1.94 -9.07
#